data_a3a9578f8f5ca3f0031e06c2138773af
#
_entry.id   a3a9578f8f5ca3f0031e06c2138773af
#
_cell.length_a   1.000
_cell.length_b   1.000
_cell.length_c   1.000
_cell.angle_alpha   90.00
_cell.angle_beta   90.00
_cell.angle_gamma   90.00
#
_symmetry.space_group_name_H-M   'P 1'
#
loop_
_entity.id
_entity.type
_entity.pdbx_description
1 polymer ?
#
loop_
_entity_poly.entity_id
_entity_poly.type
_entity_poly.pdbx_seq_one_letter_code
_entity_poly.pdbx_strand_id
1 'polypeptide(L)'
;MGGSSAGSPRRTVMASGDRIAGQQEVSRVVPGSTSADRARARRTPSPILVRQIRNGVEESVHRGDVVETDLNGRMLRALGDPDRVANLRSCVKPFGLTALIDAGGIDAFELVPAELALMASSHSGEDLHVRTIQGLYRRAGLSQSLLACGAEKMPLDQLTAARLARDGEKASPVRHMCSGQHSALLLLCKLRGWDTANYWLEEHPVQVAYRGAVARAFGTTVGRLKLGIDGCGIPTYAFPLREIAKAYAFLADPDAVAPADARASVAPALRIVRDAMLANPEMVAGTRDRLDTSVMKALPDRIVSKGGMEALRGLAILAGPRANGAVVGASGMAIKIEDGDGYDRGTWAATIEALRQAGVLSGQALRVLGRYHRPSETDPHGRLSAEAIPSFELAPLVELIR
;
A
#
# COMPACT_ATOMS: atom_id res chain seq x y z
N MET A 1 -73.73 -2.47 30.49
CA MET A 1 -74.69 -2.63 29.40
C MET A 1 -73.97 -2.27 28.09
N GLY A 2 -73.95 -3.20 27.20
CA GLY A 2 -73.87 -3.08 25.76
C GLY A 2 -72.52 -2.84 25.16
N GLY A 3 -71.86 -3.74 24.78
CA GLY A 3 -71.23 -4.52 23.78
C GLY A 3 -71.50 -4.07 22.36
N SER A 4 -70.47 -3.89 21.58
CA SER A 4 -70.48 -4.18 20.13
C SER A 4 -69.09 -4.32 19.55
N SER A 5 -68.84 -5.51 19.02
CA SER A 5 -67.71 -5.88 18.19
C SER A 5 -67.83 -5.28 16.79
N ALA A 6 -66.74 -4.78 16.20
CA ALA A 6 -66.71 -4.55 14.77
C ALA A 6 -65.37 -5.03 14.22
N GLY A 7 -65.45 -5.98 13.31
CA GLY A 7 -64.34 -6.69 12.66
C GLY A 7 -63.54 -5.81 11.70
N SER A 8 -62.26 -6.16 11.61
CA SER A 8 -61.31 -5.60 10.66
C SER A 8 -61.42 -6.32 9.30
N PRO A 9 -61.41 -5.61 8.17
CA PRO A 9 -61.40 -6.26 6.86
C PRO A 9 -59.98 -6.64 6.45
N ARG A 10 -59.80 -7.89 6.06
CA ARG A 10 -58.59 -8.40 5.37
C ARG A 10 -58.40 -7.68 4.05
N ARG A 11 -57.31 -6.98 3.90
CA ARG A 11 -56.82 -6.48 2.60
C ARG A 11 -56.03 -7.61 1.91
N THR A 12 -56.58 -8.08 0.81
CA THR A 12 -55.95 -8.93 -0.19
C THR A 12 -54.93 -8.06 -0.94
N VAL A 13 -53.64 -8.38 -0.82
CA VAL A 13 -52.60 -7.77 -1.63
C VAL A 13 -52.39 -8.62 -2.87
N MET A 14 -52.79 -8.08 -4.02
CA MET A 14 -52.46 -8.63 -5.34
C MET A 14 -50.97 -8.46 -5.59
N ALA A 15 -50.30 -9.56 -5.92
CA ALA A 15 -48.94 -9.58 -6.39
C ALA A 15 -48.92 -9.12 -7.86
N SER A 16 -48.33 -7.95 -8.15
CA SER A 16 -47.88 -7.58 -9.50
C SER A 16 -46.40 -7.88 -9.57
N GLY A 17 -46.03 -8.92 -10.29
CA GLY A 17 -44.65 -9.24 -10.60
C GLY A 17 -44.15 -8.38 -11.74
N ASP A 18 -43.21 -7.52 -11.47
CA ASP A 18 -42.30 -6.99 -12.49
C ASP A 18 -40.92 -7.66 -12.29
N ARG A 19 -40.62 -8.58 -13.20
CA ARG A 19 -39.30 -9.21 -13.34
C ARG A 19 -38.35 -8.19 -13.93
N ILE A 20 -37.43 -7.69 -13.13
CA ILE A 20 -36.23 -7.03 -13.65
C ILE A 20 -35.32 -8.13 -14.18
N ALA A 21 -35.25 -8.24 -15.50
CA ALA A 21 -34.29 -9.11 -16.21
C ALA A 21 -32.88 -8.52 -16.06
N GLY A 22 -31.91 -9.35 -15.67
CA GLY A 22 -30.50 -9.03 -15.88
C GLY A 22 -29.59 -9.04 -14.65
N GLN A 23 -29.81 -9.90 -13.67
CA GLN A 23 -28.71 -10.32 -12.80
C GLN A 23 -28.20 -11.68 -13.27
N GLN A 24 -27.10 -11.69 -13.99
CA GLN A 24 -26.32 -12.91 -14.21
C GLN A 24 -25.83 -13.37 -12.81
N GLU A 25 -26.36 -14.48 -12.37
CA GLU A 25 -25.87 -15.23 -11.21
C GLU A 25 -24.43 -15.68 -11.54
N VAL A 26 -23.46 -14.94 -11.02
CA VAL A 26 -22.06 -15.40 -11.02
C VAL A 26 -22.01 -16.57 -10.05
N SER A 27 -22.16 -17.78 -10.59
CA SER A 27 -21.94 -19.02 -9.88
C SER A 27 -20.57 -18.98 -9.22
N ARG A 28 -20.53 -18.81 -7.89
CA ARG A 28 -19.31 -18.99 -7.10
C ARG A 28 -19.01 -20.48 -7.07
N VAL A 29 -18.27 -20.95 -8.06
CA VAL A 29 -17.61 -22.24 -7.96
C VAL A 29 -16.50 -22.05 -6.92
N VAL A 30 -16.70 -22.56 -5.71
CA VAL A 30 -15.61 -22.77 -4.75
C VAL A 30 -14.79 -23.94 -5.32
N PRO A 31 -13.57 -23.73 -5.81
CA PRO A 31 -12.78 -24.81 -6.36
C PRO A 31 -12.49 -25.80 -5.23
N GLY A 32 -12.73 -27.08 -5.47
CA GLY A 32 -12.17 -28.13 -4.62
C GLY A 32 -10.66 -27.97 -4.50
N SER A 33 -10.07 -28.39 -3.37
CA SER A 33 -8.64 -28.20 -3.04
C SER A 33 -7.75 -28.51 -4.23
N THR A 34 -7.13 -27.47 -4.78
CA THR A 34 -6.21 -27.57 -5.91
C THR A 34 -4.85 -28.09 -5.45
N SER A 35 -4.00 -28.50 -6.40
CA SER A 35 -2.60 -28.84 -6.10
C SER A 35 -1.85 -27.71 -5.38
N ALA A 36 -2.26 -26.46 -5.63
CA ALA A 36 -1.76 -25.28 -4.94
C ALA A 36 -2.17 -25.23 -3.45
N ASP A 37 -3.39 -25.65 -3.11
CA ASP A 37 -3.85 -25.72 -1.71
C ASP A 37 -3.11 -26.83 -0.95
N ARG A 38 -2.82 -27.95 -1.61
CA ARG A 38 -2.00 -29.05 -1.04
C ARG A 38 -0.53 -28.67 -0.88
N ALA A 39 0.03 -27.87 -1.78
CA ALA A 39 1.38 -27.31 -1.64
C ALA A 39 1.45 -26.27 -0.51
N ARG A 40 0.38 -25.49 -0.29
CA ARG A 40 0.25 -24.54 0.82
C ARG A 40 0.18 -25.23 2.18
N ALA A 41 -0.51 -26.37 2.28
CA ALA A 41 -0.61 -27.17 3.51
C ALA A 41 0.73 -27.81 3.96
N ARG A 42 1.79 -27.81 3.12
CA ARG A 42 3.14 -28.32 3.42
C ARG A 42 4.16 -27.22 3.72
N ARG A 43 3.76 -25.93 3.72
CA ARG A 43 4.69 -24.83 4.02
C ARG A 43 4.96 -24.76 5.51
N THR A 44 6.23 -24.63 5.88
CA THR A 44 6.62 -24.23 7.24
C THR A 44 5.94 -22.91 7.58
N PRO A 45 5.27 -22.80 8.74
CA PRO A 45 4.69 -21.54 9.17
C PRO A 45 5.75 -20.45 9.21
N SER A 46 5.39 -19.23 8.84
CA SER A 46 6.28 -18.07 9.01
C SER A 46 6.69 -17.91 10.48
N PRO A 47 7.90 -17.41 10.76
CA PRO A 47 8.33 -17.12 12.12
C PRO A 47 7.41 -16.10 12.81
N ILE A 48 7.34 -16.15 14.13
CA ILE A 48 6.65 -15.12 14.92
C ILE A 48 7.50 -13.85 14.85
N LEU A 49 6.90 -12.76 14.39
CA LEU A 49 7.55 -11.45 14.37
C LEU A 49 7.12 -10.58 15.56
N VAL A 50 5.86 -10.67 15.97
CA VAL A 50 5.32 -9.83 17.04
C VAL A 50 4.40 -10.66 17.93
N ARG A 51 4.47 -10.42 19.24
CA ARG A 51 3.60 -10.99 20.27
C ARG A 51 2.77 -9.90 20.90
N GLN A 52 1.48 -10.08 20.98
CA GLN A 52 0.60 -9.24 21.78
C GLN A 52 0.55 -9.80 23.20
N ILE A 53 1.00 -9.01 24.15
CA ILE A 53 1.06 -9.41 25.57
C ILE A 53 0.08 -8.58 26.36
N ARG A 54 -0.79 -9.25 27.10
CA ARG A 54 -1.70 -8.62 28.07
C ARG A 54 -1.38 -9.13 29.47
N ASN A 55 -0.94 -8.22 30.33
CA ASN A 55 -0.60 -8.56 31.72
C ASN A 55 0.29 -9.82 31.85
N GLY A 56 1.34 -9.90 31.02
CA GLY A 56 2.28 -11.03 31.00
C GLY A 56 1.81 -12.29 30.26
N VAL A 57 0.57 -12.33 29.77
CA VAL A 57 0.03 -13.45 29.00
C VAL A 57 0.08 -13.14 27.51
N GLU A 58 0.58 -14.08 26.71
CA GLU A 58 0.51 -14.01 25.25
C GLU A 58 -0.94 -14.19 24.79
N GLU A 59 -1.54 -13.14 24.23
CA GLU A 59 -2.93 -13.10 23.79
C GLU A 59 -3.06 -13.47 22.30
N SER A 60 -2.09 -13.04 21.48
CA SER A 60 -2.02 -13.37 20.06
C SER A 60 -0.60 -13.19 19.52
N VAL A 61 -0.35 -13.74 18.32
CA VAL A 61 0.93 -13.60 17.62
C VAL A 61 0.70 -13.18 16.16
N HIS A 62 1.61 -12.37 15.65
CA HIS A 62 1.72 -12.06 14.23
C HIS A 62 2.95 -12.75 13.66
N ARG A 63 2.72 -13.65 12.70
CA ARG A 63 3.76 -14.33 11.94
C ARG A 63 4.02 -13.58 10.64
N GLY A 64 5.23 -13.68 10.11
CA GLY A 64 5.54 -13.02 8.86
C GLY A 64 6.94 -13.28 8.35
N ASP A 65 7.27 -12.65 7.24
CA ASP A 65 8.53 -12.79 6.54
C ASP A 65 9.15 -11.41 6.32
N VAL A 66 10.46 -11.31 6.47
CA VAL A 66 11.26 -10.09 6.26
C VAL A 66 12.40 -10.42 5.31
N VAL A 67 12.56 -9.61 4.26
CA VAL A 67 13.63 -9.78 3.26
C VAL A 67 14.25 -8.43 2.96
N GLU A 68 15.58 -8.32 3.03
CA GLU A 68 16.34 -7.16 2.54
C GLU A 68 17.29 -7.60 1.43
N THR A 69 17.29 -6.88 0.31
CA THR A 69 18.20 -7.12 -0.82
C THR A 69 18.90 -5.85 -1.27
N ASP A 70 20.04 -6.01 -1.93
CA ASP A 70 20.62 -4.95 -2.73
C ASP A 70 19.93 -4.81 -4.11
N LEU A 71 20.39 -3.85 -4.92
CA LEU A 71 19.89 -3.57 -6.25
C LEU A 71 19.96 -4.77 -7.23
N ASN A 72 20.92 -5.66 -7.03
CA ASN A 72 21.14 -6.85 -7.85
C ASN A 72 20.34 -8.07 -7.38
N GLY A 73 19.60 -7.93 -6.27
CA GLY A 73 18.81 -9.01 -5.66
C GLY A 73 19.63 -9.93 -4.75
N ARG A 74 20.88 -9.58 -4.42
CA ARG A 74 21.63 -10.29 -3.39
C ARG A 74 20.96 -10.05 -2.04
N MET A 75 20.61 -11.12 -1.34
CA MET A 75 20.00 -11.03 -0.03
C MET A 75 21.01 -10.56 1.02
N LEU A 76 20.68 -9.49 1.70
CA LEU A 76 21.46 -8.92 2.81
C LEU A 76 20.96 -9.47 4.14
N ARG A 77 19.66 -9.63 4.28
CA ARG A 77 18.97 -10.23 5.44
C ARG A 77 17.72 -10.97 4.97
N ALA A 78 17.42 -12.08 5.63
CA ALA A 78 16.15 -12.76 5.45
C ALA A 78 15.72 -13.45 6.75
N LEU A 79 14.43 -13.38 7.03
CA LEU A 79 13.77 -14.17 8.06
C LEU A 79 12.45 -14.70 7.48
N GLY A 80 12.23 -16.00 7.57
CA GLY A 80 11.11 -16.68 6.93
C GLY A 80 11.38 -17.04 5.47
N ASP A 81 10.36 -16.98 4.61
CA ASP A 81 10.40 -17.43 3.22
C ASP A 81 10.57 -16.26 2.24
N PRO A 82 11.78 -16.04 1.65
CA PRO A 82 11.99 -14.96 0.70
C PRO A 82 11.24 -15.17 -0.63
N ASP A 83 10.81 -16.39 -0.90
CA ASP A 83 10.04 -16.77 -2.08
C ASP A 83 8.53 -16.72 -1.86
N ARG A 84 8.08 -16.35 -0.67
CA ARG A 84 6.66 -16.13 -0.41
C ARG A 84 6.11 -15.10 -1.40
N VAL A 85 5.13 -15.54 -2.18
CA VAL A 85 4.44 -14.68 -3.14
C VAL A 85 3.42 -13.83 -2.40
N ALA A 86 3.48 -12.52 -2.61
CA ALA A 86 2.54 -11.54 -2.08
C ALA A 86 2.01 -10.63 -3.18
N ASN A 87 0.72 -10.28 -3.10
CA ASN A 87 0.15 -9.23 -3.94
C ASN A 87 0.71 -7.88 -3.50
N LEU A 88 1.23 -7.08 -4.44
CA LEU A 88 1.80 -5.76 -4.17
C LEU A 88 0.80 -4.81 -3.54
N ARG A 89 -0.47 -4.90 -3.95
CA ARG A 89 -1.49 -3.93 -3.57
C ARG A 89 -0.92 -2.51 -3.76
N SER A 90 -1.11 -1.63 -2.82
CA SER A 90 -0.61 -0.25 -2.92
C SER A 90 0.93 -0.10 -2.94
N CYS A 91 1.70 -1.15 -2.68
CA CYS A 91 3.16 -1.10 -2.86
C CYS A 91 3.59 -1.01 -4.34
N VAL A 92 2.67 -1.23 -5.30
CA VAL A 92 2.95 -1.09 -6.74
C VAL A 92 2.99 0.36 -7.22
N LYS A 93 2.33 1.27 -6.50
CA LYS A 93 2.01 2.62 -6.99
C LYS A 93 3.22 3.46 -7.43
N PRO A 94 4.35 3.47 -6.71
CA PRO A 94 5.54 4.20 -7.15
C PRO A 94 6.03 3.75 -8.53
N PHE A 95 5.99 2.44 -8.79
CA PHE A 95 6.47 1.86 -10.05
C PHE A 95 5.53 2.11 -11.21
N GLY A 96 4.22 2.00 -10.97
CA GLY A 96 3.22 2.24 -12.00
C GLY A 96 3.09 3.71 -12.41
N LEU A 97 3.39 4.66 -11.51
CA LEU A 97 3.36 6.09 -11.80
C LEU A 97 4.35 6.49 -12.90
N THR A 98 5.43 5.72 -13.08
CA THR A 98 6.42 5.97 -14.15
C THR A 98 5.77 5.97 -15.54
N ALA A 99 4.64 5.28 -15.75
CA ALA A 99 3.91 5.30 -17.02
C ALA A 99 3.43 6.70 -17.41
N LEU A 100 2.94 7.49 -16.45
CA LEU A 100 2.53 8.88 -16.69
C LEU A 100 3.73 9.80 -16.94
N ILE A 101 4.80 9.60 -16.17
CA ILE A 101 6.03 10.42 -16.26
C ILE A 101 6.72 10.18 -17.60
N ASP A 102 6.94 8.90 -17.98
CA ASP A 102 7.53 8.51 -19.25
C ASP A 102 6.71 9.01 -20.47
N ALA A 103 5.40 9.18 -20.29
CA ALA A 103 4.52 9.73 -21.31
C ALA A 103 4.63 11.25 -21.49
N GLY A 104 5.39 11.97 -20.63
CA GLY A 104 5.50 13.43 -20.62
C GLY A 104 4.44 14.13 -19.75
N GLY A 105 3.84 13.40 -18.82
CA GLY A 105 2.76 13.93 -17.97
C GLY A 105 3.16 15.10 -17.08
N ILE A 106 4.44 15.19 -16.69
CA ILE A 106 4.92 16.29 -15.85
C ILE A 106 4.76 17.63 -16.59
N ASP A 107 5.30 17.72 -17.79
CA ASP A 107 5.25 18.96 -18.58
C ASP A 107 3.82 19.25 -19.06
N ALA A 108 3.09 18.23 -19.50
CA ALA A 108 1.73 18.39 -20.03
C ALA A 108 0.73 18.92 -19.03
N PHE A 109 0.91 18.61 -17.74
CA PHE A 109 -0.01 19.01 -16.66
C PHE A 109 0.66 19.89 -15.60
N GLU A 110 1.90 20.33 -15.81
CA GLU A 110 2.67 21.14 -14.86
C GLU A 110 2.66 20.52 -13.45
N LEU A 111 2.96 19.19 -13.39
CA LEU A 111 2.88 18.43 -12.14
C LEU A 111 3.98 18.83 -11.17
N VAL A 112 3.58 19.10 -9.93
CA VAL A 112 4.52 19.42 -8.85
C VAL A 112 4.82 18.18 -7.99
N PRO A 113 5.96 18.16 -7.24
CA PRO A 113 6.36 16.99 -6.44
C PRO A 113 5.27 16.50 -5.46
N ALA A 114 4.51 17.38 -4.85
CA ALA A 114 3.41 17.00 -3.94
C ALA A 114 2.30 16.20 -4.65
N GLU A 115 1.98 16.52 -5.90
CA GLU A 115 1.01 15.80 -6.72
C GLU A 115 1.54 14.42 -7.14
N LEU A 116 2.82 14.33 -7.50
CA LEU A 116 3.47 13.05 -7.81
C LEU A 116 3.51 12.14 -6.59
N ALA A 117 3.86 12.66 -5.41
CA ALA A 117 3.82 11.91 -4.16
C ALA A 117 2.40 11.40 -3.85
N LEU A 118 1.38 12.25 -4.07
CA LEU A 118 -0.03 11.87 -3.91
C LEU A 118 -0.45 10.77 -4.89
N MET A 119 0.02 10.80 -6.14
CA MET A 119 -0.26 9.75 -7.13
C MET A 119 0.39 8.41 -6.78
N ALA A 120 1.50 8.41 -6.05
CA ALA A 120 2.16 7.20 -5.53
C ALA A 120 1.59 6.75 -4.16
N SER A 121 0.58 7.42 -3.62
CA SER A 121 0.14 7.34 -2.22
C SER A 121 -0.87 6.23 -1.92
N SER A 122 -1.06 6.02 -0.61
CA SER A 122 -2.30 5.48 0.00
C SER A 122 -2.73 6.44 1.10
N HIS A 123 -3.21 7.62 0.70
CA HIS A 123 -3.46 8.73 1.59
C HIS A 123 -4.68 8.53 2.50
N SER A 124 -4.71 9.27 3.60
CA SER A 124 -5.76 9.15 4.61
C SER A 124 -7.04 9.95 4.29
N GLY A 125 -7.13 10.62 3.15
CA GLY A 125 -8.33 11.35 2.73
C GLY A 125 -8.54 12.69 3.44
N GLU A 126 -7.49 13.26 4.04
CA GLU A 126 -7.51 14.58 4.66
C GLU A 126 -7.74 15.70 3.64
N ASP A 127 -8.13 16.87 4.10
CA ASP A 127 -8.46 18.01 3.22
C ASP A 127 -7.27 18.47 2.35
N LEU A 128 -6.04 18.28 2.82
CA LEU A 128 -4.85 18.59 2.01
C LEU A 128 -4.79 17.72 0.73
N HIS A 129 -5.10 16.43 0.83
CA HIS A 129 -5.13 15.51 -0.31
C HIS A 129 -6.25 15.87 -1.28
N VAL A 130 -7.43 16.17 -0.73
CA VAL A 130 -8.60 16.59 -1.52
C VAL A 130 -8.32 17.87 -2.30
N ARG A 131 -7.79 18.91 -1.62
CA ARG A 131 -7.44 20.18 -2.29
C ARG A 131 -6.41 20.00 -3.39
N THR A 132 -5.41 19.14 -3.18
CA THR A 132 -4.40 18.84 -4.20
C THR A 132 -5.02 18.17 -5.43
N ILE A 133 -5.88 17.15 -5.25
CA ILE A 133 -6.58 16.50 -6.37
C ILE A 133 -7.51 17.48 -7.07
N GLN A 134 -8.25 18.29 -6.33
CA GLN A 134 -9.15 19.28 -6.90
C GLN A 134 -8.42 20.38 -7.70
N GLY A 135 -7.27 20.82 -7.21
CA GLY A 135 -6.40 21.76 -7.92
C GLY A 135 -5.91 21.18 -9.23
N LEU A 136 -5.38 19.94 -9.17
CA LEU A 136 -4.93 19.19 -10.33
C LEU A 136 -6.05 19.01 -11.36
N TYR A 137 -7.25 18.61 -10.94
CA TYR A 137 -8.38 18.36 -11.85
C TYR A 137 -8.86 19.63 -12.54
N ARG A 138 -8.91 20.76 -11.82
CA ARG A 138 -9.23 22.08 -12.45
C ARG A 138 -8.21 22.43 -13.52
N ARG A 139 -6.92 22.28 -13.23
CA ARG A 139 -5.83 22.56 -14.19
C ARG A 139 -5.86 21.61 -15.38
N ALA A 140 -6.09 20.33 -15.14
CA ALA A 140 -6.18 19.31 -16.18
C ALA A 140 -7.53 19.29 -16.93
N GLY A 141 -8.54 20.06 -16.53
CA GLY A 141 -9.88 20.01 -17.11
C GLY A 141 -10.54 18.63 -16.99
N LEU A 142 -10.41 17.98 -15.81
CA LEU A 142 -11.02 16.69 -15.49
C LEU A 142 -12.14 16.88 -14.47
N SER A 143 -13.16 16.00 -14.50
CA SER A 143 -14.19 15.93 -13.46
C SER A 143 -13.84 14.89 -12.42
N GLN A 144 -14.09 15.20 -11.13
CA GLN A 144 -13.95 14.25 -10.03
C GLN A 144 -14.92 13.06 -10.16
N SER A 145 -16.03 13.21 -10.91
CA SER A 145 -16.97 12.13 -11.18
C SER A 145 -16.36 10.97 -11.99
N LEU A 146 -15.21 11.19 -12.63
CA LEU A 146 -14.46 10.14 -13.33
C LEU A 146 -13.75 9.17 -12.38
N LEU A 147 -13.57 9.52 -11.09
CA LEU A 147 -12.91 8.64 -10.12
C LEU A 147 -13.76 7.40 -9.84
N ALA A 148 -13.27 6.23 -10.25
CA ALA A 148 -13.93 4.94 -10.11
C ALA A 148 -13.41 4.11 -8.93
N CYS A 149 -12.71 4.71 -7.97
CA CYS A 149 -12.14 4.00 -6.81
C CYS A 149 -13.15 3.68 -5.68
N GLY A 150 -14.42 4.08 -5.86
CA GLY A 150 -15.47 3.91 -4.86
C GLY A 150 -15.55 5.06 -3.84
N ALA A 151 -16.70 5.18 -3.18
CA ALA A 151 -16.99 6.21 -2.18
C ALA A 151 -17.69 5.62 -0.93
N GLU A 152 -17.66 4.31 -0.78
CA GLU A 152 -18.46 3.61 0.24
C GLU A 152 -17.89 3.73 1.66
N LYS A 153 -16.61 4.04 1.76
CA LYS A 153 -15.89 4.12 3.04
C LYS A 153 -15.51 5.54 3.39
N MET A 154 -15.67 5.90 4.64
CA MET A 154 -15.16 7.15 5.20
C MET A 154 -13.63 7.22 5.03
N PRO A 155 -13.01 8.43 5.00
CA PRO A 155 -11.57 8.58 4.95
C PRO A 155 -10.89 7.88 6.14
N LEU A 156 -9.64 7.43 5.93
CA LEU A 156 -8.86 6.74 6.98
C LEU A 156 -8.51 7.66 8.15
N ASP A 157 -8.39 8.98 7.91
CA ASP A 157 -8.15 9.93 8.98
C ASP A 157 -9.39 10.09 9.84
N GLN A 158 -9.30 9.63 11.10
CA GLN A 158 -10.44 9.59 12.02
C GLN A 158 -11.01 10.98 12.34
N LEU A 159 -10.17 12.01 12.43
CA LEU A 159 -10.65 13.38 12.67
C LEU A 159 -11.44 13.93 11.48
N THR A 160 -10.95 13.68 10.28
CA THR A 160 -11.68 14.01 9.05
C THR A 160 -12.99 13.22 8.97
N ALA A 161 -12.98 11.94 9.24
CA ALA A 161 -14.17 11.09 9.22
C ALA A 161 -15.21 11.57 10.25
N ALA A 162 -14.79 11.89 11.48
CA ALA A 162 -15.67 12.42 12.52
C ALA A 162 -16.26 13.78 12.13
N ARG A 163 -15.47 14.68 11.51
CA ARG A 163 -15.96 15.96 11.02
C ARG A 163 -17.02 15.77 9.94
N LEU A 164 -16.75 14.96 8.93
CA LEU A 164 -17.71 14.70 7.85
C LEU A 164 -19.02 14.10 8.39
N ALA A 165 -18.92 13.15 9.33
CA ALA A 165 -20.09 12.54 9.97
C ALA A 165 -20.91 13.56 10.75
N ARG A 166 -20.26 14.44 11.53
CA ARG A 166 -20.92 15.53 12.27
C ARG A 166 -21.63 16.51 11.32
N ASP A 167 -20.99 16.85 10.21
CA ASP A 167 -21.49 17.83 9.25
C ASP A 167 -22.49 17.24 8.24
N GLY A 168 -22.80 15.94 8.36
CA GLY A 168 -23.70 15.20 7.47
C GLY A 168 -23.15 15.02 6.05
N GLU A 169 -21.85 15.20 5.86
CA GLU A 169 -21.18 14.99 4.58
C GLU A 169 -21.01 13.49 4.27
N LYS A 170 -21.26 13.13 3.01
CA LYS A 170 -21.05 11.75 2.54
C LYS A 170 -19.58 11.52 2.17
N ALA A 171 -19.13 10.29 2.31
CA ALA A 171 -17.87 9.87 1.70
C ALA A 171 -17.89 10.12 0.19
N SER A 172 -16.72 10.45 -0.38
CA SER A 172 -16.58 10.75 -1.80
C SER A 172 -15.34 10.06 -2.39
N PRO A 173 -15.35 9.74 -3.70
CA PRO A 173 -14.21 9.06 -4.33
C PRO A 173 -12.89 9.83 -4.19
N VAL A 174 -12.92 11.16 -4.13
CA VAL A 174 -11.73 12.01 -3.97
C VAL A 174 -11.02 11.78 -2.63
N ARG A 175 -11.75 11.34 -1.60
CA ARG A 175 -11.21 11.01 -0.27
C ARG A 175 -10.73 9.56 -0.15
N HIS A 176 -10.99 8.73 -1.15
CA HIS A 176 -10.54 7.36 -1.16
C HIS A 176 -9.00 7.30 -1.24
N MET A 177 -8.38 6.40 -0.46
CA MET A 177 -6.91 6.26 -0.36
C MET A 177 -6.20 6.05 -1.69
N CYS A 178 -6.89 5.59 -2.73
CA CYS A 178 -6.34 5.35 -4.06
C CYS A 178 -6.67 6.45 -5.07
N SER A 179 -7.37 7.52 -4.68
CA SER A 179 -7.79 8.57 -5.64
C SER A 179 -6.60 9.23 -6.33
N GLY A 180 -5.44 9.33 -5.67
CA GLY A 180 -4.19 9.79 -6.29
C GLY A 180 -3.74 8.90 -7.45
N GLN A 181 -3.71 7.58 -7.26
CA GLN A 181 -3.36 6.61 -8.32
C GLN A 181 -4.38 6.66 -9.47
N HIS A 182 -5.68 6.71 -9.15
CA HIS A 182 -6.73 6.84 -10.16
C HIS A 182 -6.60 8.16 -10.94
N SER A 183 -6.19 9.24 -10.27
CA SER A 183 -5.89 10.53 -10.93
C SER A 183 -4.74 10.40 -11.93
N ALA A 184 -3.67 9.70 -11.58
CA ALA A 184 -2.56 9.45 -12.51
C ALA A 184 -3.00 8.70 -13.77
N LEU A 185 -3.86 7.68 -13.60
CA LEU A 185 -4.41 6.92 -14.73
C LEU A 185 -5.32 7.80 -15.63
N LEU A 186 -6.18 8.61 -15.04
CA LEU A 186 -7.05 9.54 -15.77
C LEU A 186 -6.26 10.62 -16.51
N LEU A 187 -5.19 11.15 -15.90
CA LEU A 187 -4.28 12.07 -16.58
C LEU A 187 -3.59 11.40 -17.76
N LEU A 188 -3.15 10.15 -17.62
CA LEU A 188 -2.54 9.40 -18.71
C LEU A 188 -3.55 9.11 -19.85
N CYS A 189 -4.81 8.79 -19.51
CA CYS A 189 -5.87 8.68 -20.50
C CYS A 189 -6.03 9.99 -21.28
N LYS A 190 -6.15 11.12 -20.57
CA LYS A 190 -6.28 12.45 -21.21
C LYS A 190 -5.09 12.79 -22.10
N LEU A 191 -3.86 12.55 -21.61
CA LEU A 191 -2.63 12.83 -22.36
C LEU A 191 -2.54 12.04 -23.67
N ARG A 192 -3.01 10.79 -23.65
CA ARG A 192 -2.97 9.87 -24.80
C ARG A 192 -4.24 9.90 -25.66
N GLY A 193 -5.24 10.67 -25.30
CA GLY A 193 -6.53 10.70 -25.99
C GLY A 193 -7.32 9.40 -25.85
N TRP A 194 -7.05 8.61 -24.81
CA TRP A 194 -7.81 7.39 -24.52
C TRP A 194 -9.11 7.73 -23.78
N ASP A 195 -10.16 6.91 -24.01
CA ASP A 195 -11.40 7.03 -23.27
C ASP A 195 -11.14 6.91 -21.76
N THR A 196 -11.89 7.62 -20.94
CA THR A 196 -11.86 7.52 -19.50
C THR A 196 -12.89 6.53 -18.95
N ALA A 197 -13.81 6.04 -19.80
CA ALA A 197 -14.74 5.00 -19.39
C ALA A 197 -13.99 3.68 -19.18
N ASN A 198 -14.34 2.98 -18.11
CA ASN A 198 -13.78 1.65 -17.80
C ASN A 198 -12.23 1.59 -17.70
N TYR A 199 -11.57 2.70 -17.41
CA TYR A 199 -10.10 2.77 -17.30
C TYR A 199 -9.51 1.83 -16.22
N TRP A 200 -10.33 1.24 -15.39
CA TRP A 200 -9.94 0.24 -14.39
C TRP A 200 -9.87 -1.19 -14.93
N LEU A 201 -10.42 -1.47 -16.12
CA LEU A 201 -10.39 -2.81 -16.71
C LEU A 201 -9.00 -3.18 -17.21
N GLU A 202 -8.64 -4.44 -17.07
CA GLU A 202 -7.31 -4.97 -17.37
C GLU A 202 -6.87 -4.68 -18.81
N GLU A 203 -7.79 -4.74 -19.75
CA GLU A 203 -7.57 -4.58 -21.20
C GLU A 203 -7.47 -3.11 -21.63
N HIS A 204 -7.87 -2.19 -20.75
CA HIS A 204 -7.87 -0.78 -21.09
C HIS A 204 -6.44 -0.29 -21.38
N PRO A 205 -6.21 0.54 -22.43
CA PRO A 205 -4.87 0.99 -22.81
C PRO A 205 -4.05 1.57 -21.67
N VAL A 206 -4.68 2.29 -20.74
CA VAL A 206 -3.98 2.85 -19.57
C VAL A 206 -3.48 1.76 -18.61
N GLN A 207 -4.23 0.67 -18.42
CA GLN A 207 -3.78 -0.46 -17.60
C GLN A 207 -2.68 -1.27 -18.29
N VAL A 208 -2.73 -1.39 -19.62
CA VAL A 208 -1.65 -1.99 -20.41
C VAL A 208 -0.36 -1.17 -20.26
N ALA A 209 -0.43 0.15 -20.34
CA ALA A 209 0.71 1.04 -20.14
C ALA A 209 1.25 0.95 -18.70
N TYR A 210 0.36 1.00 -17.71
CA TYR A 210 0.70 0.86 -16.28
C TYR A 210 1.38 -0.49 -16.00
N ARG A 211 0.83 -1.60 -16.49
CA ARG A 211 1.38 -2.94 -16.39
C ARG A 211 2.77 -3.05 -17.02
N GLY A 212 2.95 -2.42 -18.19
CA GLY A 212 4.25 -2.34 -18.85
C GLY A 212 5.31 -1.62 -18.01
N ALA A 213 4.95 -0.51 -17.38
CA ALA A 213 5.83 0.23 -16.47
C ALA A 213 6.23 -0.61 -15.26
N VAL A 214 5.27 -1.28 -14.63
CA VAL A 214 5.55 -2.20 -13.52
C VAL A 214 6.48 -3.34 -13.94
N ALA A 215 6.23 -3.96 -15.10
CA ALA A 215 7.08 -5.04 -15.60
C ALA A 215 8.54 -4.58 -15.78
N ARG A 216 8.75 -3.40 -16.40
CA ARG A 216 10.09 -2.82 -16.56
C ARG A 216 10.75 -2.53 -15.20
N ALA A 217 10.03 -1.92 -14.26
CA ALA A 217 10.58 -1.60 -12.93
C ALA A 217 10.99 -2.85 -12.13
N PHE A 218 10.31 -3.98 -12.33
CA PHE A 218 10.64 -5.26 -11.73
C PHE A 218 11.65 -6.09 -12.55
N GLY A 219 12.13 -5.56 -13.68
CA GLY A 219 13.08 -6.27 -14.56
C GLY A 219 12.49 -7.57 -15.13
N THR A 220 11.18 -7.58 -15.42
CA THR A 220 10.48 -8.76 -15.94
C THR A 220 9.65 -8.42 -17.18
N THR A 221 8.94 -9.39 -17.72
CA THR A 221 8.03 -9.20 -18.86
C THR A 221 6.58 -9.20 -18.41
N VAL A 222 5.72 -8.51 -19.17
CA VAL A 222 4.28 -8.43 -18.90
C VAL A 222 3.63 -9.81 -18.77
N GLY A 223 4.04 -10.79 -19.61
CA GLY A 223 3.48 -12.14 -19.57
C GLY A 223 3.83 -12.97 -18.35
N ARG A 224 4.79 -12.51 -17.52
CA ARG A 224 5.16 -13.17 -16.25
C ARG A 224 4.45 -12.59 -15.04
N LEU A 225 3.73 -11.49 -15.20
CA LEU A 225 3.00 -10.86 -14.10
C LEU A 225 1.77 -11.70 -13.71
N LYS A 226 1.72 -12.10 -12.45
CA LYS A 226 0.51 -12.71 -11.88
C LYS A 226 -0.42 -11.59 -11.46
N LEU A 227 -1.57 -11.53 -12.12
CA LEU A 227 -2.53 -10.46 -11.94
C LEU A 227 -3.56 -10.81 -10.87
N GLY A 228 -3.98 -9.79 -10.11
CA GLY A 228 -5.14 -9.78 -9.23
C GLY A 228 -5.89 -8.47 -9.38
N ILE A 229 -7.01 -8.32 -8.72
CA ILE A 229 -7.78 -7.07 -8.68
C ILE A 229 -7.66 -6.47 -7.28
N ASP A 230 -7.29 -5.20 -7.19
CA ASP A 230 -7.24 -4.47 -5.92
C ASP A 230 -8.64 -4.05 -5.46
N GLY A 231 -8.78 -3.73 -4.17
CA GLY A 231 -10.04 -3.27 -3.59
C GLY A 231 -10.58 -1.96 -4.17
N CYS A 232 -9.76 -1.19 -4.89
CA CYS A 232 -10.20 -0.01 -5.64
C CYS A 232 -10.56 -0.30 -7.10
N GLY A 233 -10.59 -1.57 -7.51
CA GLY A 233 -11.03 -2.02 -8.82
C GLY A 233 -9.95 -2.13 -9.89
N ILE A 234 -8.75 -1.60 -9.69
CA ILE A 234 -7.67 -1.69 -10.68
C ILE A 234 -6.81 -2.94 -10.52
N PRO A 235 -6.09 -3.38 -11.58
CA PRO A 235 -5.15 -4.48 -11.50
C PRO A 235 -4.04 -4.28 -10.47
N THR A 236 -3.69 -5.35 -9.75
CA THR A 236 -2.49 -5.47 -8.93
C THR A 236 -1.72 -6.73 -9.30
N TYR A 237 -0.47 -6.84 -8.86
CA TYR A 237 0.43 -7.90 -9.31
C TYR A 237 1.06 -8.59 -8.11
N ALA A 238 1.38 -9.88 -8.27
CA ALA A 238 1.99 -10.67 -7.21
C ALA A 238 3.43 -11.05 -7.57
N PHE A 239 4.32 -10.93 -6.57
CA PHE A 239 5.74 -11.26 -6.68
C PHE A 239 6.26 -11.96 -5.43
N PRO A 240 7.36 -12.73 -5.52
CA PRO A 240 8.12 -13.16 -4.36
C PRO A 240 8.64 -11.96 -3.55
N LEU A 241 8.73 -12.08 -2.23
CA LEU A 241 9.20 -10.99 -1.37
C LEU A 241 10.60 -10.48 -1.76
N ARG A 242 11.51 -11.37 -2.17
CA ARG A 242 12.84 -10.95 -2.66
C ARG A 242 12.77 -10.04 -3.89
N GLU A 243 11.83 -10.28 -4.81
CA GLU A 243 11.67 -9.42 -5.98
C GLU A 243 11.02 -8.08 -5.60
N ILE A 244 10.14 -8.08 -4.59
CA ILE A 244 9.60 -6.84 -4.02
C ILE A 244 10.72 -6.04 -3.36
N ALA A 245 11.55 -6.67 -2.54
CA ALA A 245 12.69 -6.02 -1.90
C ALA A 245 13.66 -5.44 -2.96
N LYS A 246 14.00 -6.22 -3.99
CA LYS A 246 14.85 -5.77 -5.11
C LYS A 246 14.27 -4.57 -5.85
N ALA A 247 12.97 -4.55 -6.12
CA ALA A 247 12.33 -3.40 -6.75
C ALA A 247 12.39 -2.15 -5.85
N TYR A 248 12.26 -2.31 -4.53
CA TYR A 248 12.44 -1.20 -3.58
C TYR A 248 13.91 -0.79 -3.45
N ALA A 249 14.89 -1.69 -3.62
CA ALA A 249 16.30 -1.31 -3.75
C ALA A 249 16.54 -0.46 -5.02
N PHE A 250 15.86 -0.79 -6.12
CA PHE A 250 15.88 0.02 -7.33
C PHE A 250 15.20 1.38 -7.14
N LEU A 251 14.11 1.47 -6.39
CA LEU A 251 13.52 2.76 -6.01
C LEU A 251 14.47 3.60 -5.13
N ALA A 252 15.27 2.95 -4.29
CA ALA A 252 16.25 3.65 -3.44
C ALA A 252 17.38 4.30 -4.24
N ASP A 253 17.85 3.65 -5.30
CA ASP A 253 18.92 4.15 -6.17
C ASP A 253 18.67 3.77 -7.64
N PRO A 254 17.77 4.49 -8.33
CA PRO A 254 17.46 4.18 -9.73
C PRO A 254 18.66 4.37 -10.68
N ASP A 255 19.57 5.26 -10.35
CA ASP A 255 20.70 5.62 -11.21
C ASP A 255 21.84 4.59 -11.15
N ALA A 256 21.85 3.68 -10.18
CA ALA A 256 22.89 2.67 -10.02
C ALA A 256 22.71 1.44 -10.92
N VAL A 257 21.63 1.34 -11.70
CA VAL A 257 21.46 0.25 -12.68
C VAL A 257 22.35 0.48 -13.90
N ALA A 258 22.95 -0.61 -14.40
CA ALA A 258 23.74 -0.53 -15.62
C ALA A 258 22.85 -0.13 -16.82
N PRO A 259 23.38 0.59 -17.83
CA PRO A 259 22.59 0.98 -19.01
C PRO A 259 21.98 -0.21 -19.79
N ALA A 260 22.61 -1.38 -19.72
CA ALA A 260 22.09 -2.61 -20.33
C ALA A 260 21.02 -3.34 -19.50
N ASP A 261 20.74 -2.89 -18.27
CA ASP A 261 19.68 -3.45 -17.43
C ASP A 261 18.30 -3.08 -18.00
N ALA A 262 17.39 -4.03 -18.05
CA ALA A 262 16.02 -3.80 -18.53
C ALA A 262 15.28 -2.70 -17.75
N ARG A 263 15.69 -2.45 -16.49
CA ARG A 263 15.15 -1.41 -15.62
C ARG A 263 15.63 0.00 -15.96
N ALA A 264 16.75 0.14 -16.68
CA ALA A 264 17.36 1.43 -16.99
C ALA A 264 16.38 2.39 -17.70
N SER A 265 15.48 1.84 -18.53
CA SER A 265 14.49 2.64 -19.25
C SER A 265 13.51 3.41 -18.37
N VAL A 266 13.25 2.97 -17.14
CA VAL A 266 12.33 3.63 -16.19
C VAL A 266 13.08 4.34 -15.05
N ALA A 267 14.39 4.25 -14.99
CA ALA A 267 15.20 4.83 -13.92
C ALA A 267 14.99 6.34 -13.76
N PRO A 268 14.98 7.17 -14.82
CA PRO A 268 14.76 8.62 -14.68
C PRO A 268 13.39 8.95 -14.08
N ALA A 269 12.33 8.29 -14.54
CA ALA A 269 10.98 8.50 -14.00
C ALA A 269 10.88 8.02 -12.54
N LEU A 270 11.51 6.89 -12.23
CA LEU A 270 11.46 6.33 -10.87
C LEU A 270 12.23 7.21 -9.87
N ARG A 271 13.33 7.85 -10.30
CA ARG A 271 14.04 8.85 -9.50
C ARG A 271 13.13 10.03 -9.14
N ILE A 272 12.40 10.55 -10.11
CA ILE A 272 11.44 11.64 -9.87
C ILE A 272 10.38 11.23 -8.86
N VAL A 273 9.83 10.01 -8.97
CA VAL A 273 8.86 9.48 -8.01
C VAL A 273 9.46 9.38 -6.61
N ARG A 274 10.68 8.81 -6.48
CA ARG A 274 11.40 8.71 -5.21
C ARG A 274 11.57 10.08 -4.55
N ASP A 275 12.09 11.03 -5.29
CA ASP A 275 12.40 12.38 -4.79
C ASP A 275 11.12 13.13 -4.39
N ALA A 276 10.04 12.98 -5.17
CA ALA A 276 8.73 13.52 -4.83
C ALA A 276 8.17 12.95 -3.52
N MET A 277 8.29 11.62 -3.32
CA MET A 277 7.84 10.97 -2.09
C MET A 277 8.68 11.38 -0.88
N LEU A 278 10.01 11.48 -1.02
CA LEU A 278 10.91 11.94 0.06
C LEU A 278 10.58 13.38 0.49
N ALA A 279 10.34 14.26 -0.47
CA ALA A 279 10.05 15.67 -0.21
C ALA A 279 8.63 15.90 0.38
N ASN A 280 7.70 14.96 0.19
CA ASN A 280 6.29 15.13 0.58
C ASN A 280 5.71 13.89 1.30
N PRO A 281 6.26 13.49 2.46
CA PRO A 281 5.81 12.28 3.17
C PRO A 281 4.33 12.30 3.54
N GLU A 282 3.77 13.45 3.92
CA GLU A 282 2.36 13.61 4.26
C GLU A 282 1.42 13.36 3.08
N MET A 283 1.88 13.63 1.86
CA MET A 283 1.11 13.34 0.65
C MET A 283 1.07 11.83 0.36
N VAL A 284 2.09 11.07 0.81
CA VAL A 284 2.18 9.62 0.62
C VAL A 284 1.16 8.87 1.49
N ALA A 285 0.91 9.33 2.71
CA ALA A 285 0.04 8.61 3.64
C ALA A 285 -0.94 9.51 4.40
N GLY A 286 -0.49 10.65 4.92
CA GLY A 286 -1.28 11.57 5.72
C GLY A 286 -0.48 12.19 6.85
N THR A 287 -1.08 13.13 7.56
CA THR A 287 -0.37 13.89 8.61
C THR A 287 -0.46 13.23 9.98
N ARG A 288 -1.45 12.36 10.21
CA ARG A 288 -1.77 11.78 11.52
C ARG A 288 -1.78 10.25 11.47
N ASP A 289 -1.11 9.63 12.46
CA ASP A 289 -1.14 8.19 12.72
C ASP A 289 -0.82 7.29 11.50
N ARG A 290 0.11 7.76 10.66
CA ARG A 290 0.52 7.05 9.44
C ARG A 290 2.00 6.66 9.53
N LEU A 291 2.27 5.35 9.58
CA LEU A 291 3.63 4.82 9.71
C LEU A 291 4.55 5.29 8.55
N ASP A 292 4.07 5.29 7.30
CA ASP A 292 4.87 5.71 6.15
C ASP A 292 5.38 7.15 6.34
N THR A 293 4.49 8.09 6.67
CA THR A 293 4.86 9.48 6.94
C THR A 293 5.81 9.59 8.12
N SER A 294 5.53 8.85 9.21
CA SER A 294 6.32 8.95 10.43
C SER A 294 7.74 8.41 10.23
N VAL A 295 7.91 7.31 9.50
CA VAL A 295 9.22 6.73 9.18
C VAL A 295 10.01 7.67 8.27
N MET A 296 9.40 8.19 7.20
CA MET A 296 10.06 9.11 6.28
C MET A 296 10.47 10.42 6.98
N LYS A 297 9.65 10.98 7.87
CA LYS A 297 9.98 12.18 8.65
C LYS A 297 11.05 11.94 9.72
N ALA A 298 11.09 10.75 10.30
CA ALA A 298 12.13 10.39 11.27
C ALA A 298 13.50 10.10 10.62
N LEU A 299 13.52 9.81 9.32
CA LEU A 299 14.68 9.47 8.51
C LEU A 299 14.66 10.29 7.20
N PRO A 300 14.73 11.64 7.27
CA PRO A 300 14.64 12.49 6.09
C PRO A 300 15.76 12.13 5.11
N ASP A 301 15.41 12.09 3.82
CA ASP A 301 16.30 11.78 2.69
C ASP A 301 17.01 10.40 2.80
N ARG A 302 16.48 9.50 3.62
CA ARG A 302 17.08 8.18 3.88
C ARG A 302 16.21 7.01 3.52
N ILE A 303 14.90 7.19 3.45
CA ILE A 303 13.98 6.09 3.26
C ILE A 303 12.69 6.52 2.57
N VAL A 304 12.25 5.74 1.60
CA VAL A 304 10.85 5.76 1.14
C VAL A 304 10.13 4.58 1.74
N SER A 305 9.06 4.83 2.46
CA SER A 305 8.18 3.80 3.03
C SER A 305 6.86 3.77 2.31
N LYS A 306 6.40 2.59 1.92
CA LYS A 306 5.10 2.39 1.28
C LYS A 306 4.40 1.15 1.81
N GLY A 307 3.27 1.37 2.47
CA GLY A 307 2.39 0.29 2.88
C GLY A 307 1.44 -0.17 1.77
N GLY A 308 1.18 -1.47 1.73
CA GLY A 308 0.10 -2.12 0.98
C GLY A 308 -0.91 -2.75 1.93
N MET A 309 -2.13 -2.93 1.47
CA MET A 309 -3.14 -3.71 2.22
C MET A 309 -2.66 -5.15 2.44
N GLU A 310 -3.29 -5.87 3.36
CA GLU A 310 -2.86 -7.21 3.78
C GLU A 310 -1.45 -7.22 4.39
N ALA A 311 -1.09 -6.14 5.07
CA ALA A 311 0.16 -5.98 5.83
C ALA A 311 1.43 -6.30 5.02
N LEU A 312 1.47 -5.89 3.75
CA LEU A 312 2.68 -5.82 2.97
C LEU A 312 3.31 -4.43 3.14
N ARG A 313 4.63 -4.40 3.31
CA ARG A 313 5.39 -3.16 3.35
C ARG A 313 6.62 -3.25 2.45
N GLY A 314 6.82 -2.21 1.65
CA GLY A 314 8.04 -1.98 0.88
C GLY A 314 8.79 -0.77 1.41
N LEU A 315 10.10 -0.90 1.59
CA LEU A 315 10.98 0.14 2.11
C LEU A 315 12.16 0.28 1.16
N ALA A 316 12.34 1.48 0.58
CA ALA A 316 13.52 1.82 -0.20
C ALA A 316 14.50 2.58 0.71
N ILE A 317 15.63 1.98 1.02
CA ILE A 317 16.62 2.48 1.98
C ILE A 317 17.79 3.02 1.18
N LEU A 318 17.98 4.35 1.18
CA LEU A 318 19.03 5.02 0.43
C LEU A 318 20.41 4.72 1.04
N ALA A 319 21.44 4.78 0.22
CA ALA A 319 22.83 4.59 0.65
C ALA A 319 23.20 5.56 1.78
N GLY A 320 24.04 5.09 2.70
CA GLY A 320 24.57 5.93 3.77
C GLY A 320 24.87 5.19 5.07
N PRO A 321 25.20 5.92 6.14
CA PRO A 321 25.66 5.35 7.39
C PRO A 321 24.55 4.55 8.09
N ARG A 322 24.94 3.44 8.69
CA ARG A 322 24.15 2.64 9.63
C ARG A 322 24.50 3.01 11.07
N ALA A 323 23.68 2.60 12.04
CA ALA A 323 23.89 2.93 13.45
C ALA A 323 25.22 2.41 14.03
N ASN A 324 25.82 1.38 13.43
CA ASN A 324 27.14 0.85 13.78
C ASN A 324 28.31 1.59 13.10
N GLY A 325 28.06 2.69 12.37
CA GLY A 325 29.04 3.47 11.65
C GLY A 325 29.40 2.93 10.24
N ALA A 326 28.99 1.74 9.86
CA ALA A 326 29.23 1.21 8.53
C ALA A 326 28.43 2.01 7.48
N VAL A 327 29.07 2.32 6.34
CA VAL A 327 28.37 2.89 5.18
C VAL A 327 27.90 1.75 4.29
N VAL A 328 26.60 1.67 4.07
CA VAL A 328 25.99 0.61 3.27
C VAL A 328 25.35 1.25 2.03
N GLY A 329 25.47 0.56 0.89
CA GLY A 329 24.79 0.94 -0.35
C GLY A 329 23.28 0.94 -0.22
N ALA A 330 22.59 1.38 -1.27
CA ALA A 330 21.14 1.35 -1.32
C ALA A 330 20.61 -0.08 -1.21
N SER A 331 19.52 -0.27 -0.48
CA SER A 331 18.86 -1.56 -0.31
C SER A 331 17.34 -1.40 -0.30
N GLY A 332 16.64 -2.49 -0.54
CA GLY A 332 15.19 -2.55 -0.38
C GLY A 332 14.80 -3.62 0.61
N MET A 333 13.75 -3.35 1.38
CA MET A 333 13.22 -4.31 2.33
C MET A 333 11.74 -4.56 2.06
N ALA A 334 11.33 -5.82 2.07
CA ALA A 334 9.94 -6.24 2.01
C ALA A 334 9.56 -6.99 3.29
N ILE A 335 8.42 -6.63 3.88
CA ILE A 335 7.88 -7.26 5.09
C ILE A 335 6.45 -7.69 4.80
N LYS A 336 6.10 -8.93 5.09
CA LYS A 336 4.74 -9.45 4.97
C LYS A 336 4.30 -10.11 6.27
N ILE A 337 3.25 -9.58 6.88
CA ILE A 337 2.57 -10.23 8.00
C ILE A 337 1.54 -11.21 7.44
N GLU A 338 1.53 -12.45 7.93
CA GLU A 338 0.80 -13.56 7.33
C GLU A 338 -0.72 -13.39 7.44
N ASP A 339 -1.21 -12.93 8.59
CA ASP A 339 -2.63 -12.76 8.92
C ASP A 339 -3.28 -11.48 8.38
N GLY A 340 -2.49 -10.62 7.71
CA GLY A 340 -2.97 -9.34 7.18
C GLY A 340 -3.10 -8.21 8.21
N ASP A 341 -2.86 -8.48 9.50
CA ASP A 341 -2.73 -7.52 10.60
C ASP A 341 -3.81 -6.41 10.63
N GLY A 342 -5.05 -6.80 10.88
CA GLY A 342 -6.20 -5.87 10.87
C GLY A 342 -6.13 -4.72 11.88
N TYR A 343 -5.17 -4.74 12.82
CA TYR A 343 -4.93 -3.70 13.83
C TYR A 343 -3.68 -2.86 13.57
N ASP A 344 -2.94 -3.12 12.49
CA ASP A 344 -1.67 -2.47 12.12
C ASP A 344 -0.51 -2.66 13.14
N ARG A 345 -0.74 -3.28 14.28
CA ARG A 345 0.25 -3.42 15.38
C ARG A 345 1.41 -4.34 15.02
N GLY A 346 1.14 -5.45 14.34
CA GLY A 346 2.17 -6.40 13.88
C GLY A 346 3.05 -5.78 12.81
N THR A 347 2.45 -5.12 11.83
CA THR A 347 3.14 -4.43 10.74
C THR A 347 4.00 -3.28 11.27
N TRP A 348 3.47 -2.50 12.21
CA TRP A 348 4.19 -1.39 12.81
C TRP A 348 5.41 -1.87 13.59
N ALA A 349 5.20 -2.77 14.54
CA ALA A 349 6.26 -3.30 15.39
C ALA A 349 7.35 -4.01 14.57
N ALA A 350 6.96 -4.88 13.64
CA ALA A 350 7.90 -5.59 12.78
C ALA A 350 8.71 -4.65 11.89
N THR A 351 8.08 -3.59 11.33
CA THR A 351 8.78 -2.62 10.48
C THR A 351 9.85 -1.86 11.25
N ILE A 352 9.51 -1.32 12.40
CA ILE A 352 10.46 -0.53 13.19
C ILE A 352 11.58 -1.41 13.71
N GLU A 353 11.27 -2.62 14.16
CA GLU A 353 12.28 -3.57 14.64
C GLU A 353 13.21 -4.02 13.51
N ALA A 354 12.70 -4.33 12.33
CA ALA A 354 13.53 -4.68 11.18
C ALA A 354 14.48 -3.55 10.79
N LEU A 355 14.01 -2.29 10.75
CA LEU A 355 14.85 -1.12 10.49
C LEU A 355 15.89 -0.89 11.60
N ARG A 356 15.52 -1.15 12.87
CA ARG A 356 16.46 -1.09 14.01
C ARG A 356 17.57 -2.13 13.86
N GLN A 357 17.23 -3.37 13.61
CA GLN A 357 18.19 -4.47 13.44
C GLN A 357 19.04 -4.32 12.17
N ALA A 358 18.49 -3.74 11.12
CA ALA A 358 19.25 -3.36 9.93
C ALA A 358 20.19 -2.16 10.17
N GLY A 359 20.15 -1.54 11.35
CA GLY A 359 20.97 -0.40 11.71
C GLY A 359 20.58 0.91 10.97
N VAL A 360 19.36 0.99 10.44
CA VAL A 360 18.86 2.17 9.73
C VAL A 360 18.44 3.26 10.73
N LEU A 361 17.87 2.86 11.87
CA LEU A 361 17.38 3.78 12.90
C LEU A 361 18.49 4.19 13.87
N SER A 362 18.68 5.50 14.05
CA SER A 362 19.39 6.04 15.18
C SER A 362 18.58 5.89 16.48
N GLY A 363 19.24 6.00 17.64
CA GLY A 363 18.52 6.02 18.93
C GLY A 363 17.50 7.15 19.03
N GLN A 364 17.74 8.30 18.39
CA GLN A 364 16.78 9.41 18.32
C GLN A 364 15.57 9.05 17.47
N ALA A 365 15.79 8.53 16.25
CA ALA A 365 14.71 8.09 15.38
C ALA A 365 13.85 7.00 16.03
N LEU A 366 14.48 6.04 16.73
CA LEU A 366 13.77 5.00 17.46
C LEU A 366 12.87 5.56 18.58
N ARG A 367 13.33 6.59 19.29
CA ARG A 367 12.50 7.27 20.31
C ARG A 367 11.27 7.95 19.68
N VAL A 368 11.45 8.63 18.56
CA VAL A 368 10.35 9.30 17.83
C VAL A 368 9.33 8.27 17.33
N LEU A 369 9.79 7.10 16.90
CA LEU A 369 8.97 6.03 16.36
C LEU A 369 8.51 5.02 17.43
N GLY A 370 8.76 5.29 18.72
CA GLY A 370 8.53 4.35 19.82
C GLY A 370 7.12 3.78 19.87
N ARG A 371 6.10 4.60 19.61
CA ARG A 371 4.70 4.16 19.58
C ARG A 371 4.38 3.13 18.46
N TYR A 372 5.18 3.13 17.40
CA TYR A 372 5.07 2.13 16.32
C TYR A 372 5.94 0.91 16.59
N HIS A 373 7.03 1.08 17.36
CA HIS A 373 7.91 -0.03 17.73
C HIS A 373 7.23 -0.97 18.73
N ARG A 374 6.52 -0.39 19.71
CA ARG A 374 5.76 -1.11 20.72
C ARG A 374 4.36 -0.51 20.86
N PRO A 375 3.49 -0.80 19.88
CA PRO A 375 2.09 -0.37 19.97
C PRO A 375 1.47 -0.86 21.28
N SER A 376 0.88 0.05 22.02
CA SER A 376 0.32 -0.26 23.35
C SER A 376 -1.13 0.21 23.46
N GLU A 377 -1.90 -0.51 24.24
CA GLU A 377 -3.27 -0.18 24.60
C GLU A 377 -3.32 0.26 26.06
N THR A 378 -4.09 1.29 26.34
CA THR A 378 -4.38 1.71 27.72
C THR A 378 -5.86 1.55 28.02
N ASP A 379 -6.16 1.24 29.27
CA ASP A 379 -7.54 1.22 29.75
C ASP A 379 -8.08 2.66 29.96
N PRO A 380 -9.38 2.85 30.27
CA PRO A 380 -9.96 4.17 30.51
C PRO A 380 -9.34 4.92 31.70
N HIS A 381 -8.56 4.25 32.54
CA HIS A 381 -7.87 4.81 33.70
C HIS A 381 -6.39 5.14 33.40
N GLY A 382 -5.94 4.98 32.15
CA GLY A 382 -4.57 5.24 31.71
C GLY A 382 -3.56 4.15 32.07
N ARG A 383 -4.00 2.97 32.51
CA ARG A 383 -3.10 1.84 32.82
C ARG A 383 -2.79 1.07 31.55
N LEU A 384 -1.53 0.67 31.38
CA LEU A 384 -1.12 -0.20 30.27
C LEU A 384 -1.90 -1.52 30.36
N SER A 385 -2.70 -1.83 29.34
CA SER A 385 -3.50 -3.04 29.29
C SER A 385 -2.91 -4.11 28.37
N ALA A 386 -2.29 -3.71 27.28
CA ALA A 386 -1.60 -4.63 26.38
C ALA A 386 -0.49 -3.93 25.58
N GLU A 387 0.48 -4.70 25.09
CA GLU A 387 1.59 -4.22 24.28
C GLU A 387 1.94 -5.22 23.19
N ALA A 388 2.18 -4.73 21.97
CA ALA A 388 2.72 -5.53 20.88
C ALA A 388 4.26 -5.47 20.91
N ILE A 389 4.89 -6.62 21.14
CA ILE A 389 6.34 -6.74 21.37
C ILE A 389 6.98 -7.46 20.18
N PRO A 390 7.93 -6.82 19.45
CA PRO A 390 8.76 -7.50 18.46
C PRO A 390 9.52 -8.68 19.11
N SER A 391 9.52 -9.83 18.44
CA SER A 391 10.05 -11.09 19.01
C SER A 391 10.80 -11.90 17.95
N PHE A 392 11.71 -11.27 17.22
CA PHE A 392 12.51 -11.91 16.18
C PHE A 392 13.92 -11.34 16.11
N GLU A 393 14.82 -12.13 15.53
CA GLU A 393 16.17 -11.72 15.18
C GLU A 393 16.33 -11.72 13.66
N LEU A 394 16.86 -10.64 13.11
CA LEU A 394 17.15 -10.45 11.70
C LEU A 394 18.65 -10.34 11.48
N ALA A 395 19.32 -11.48 11.54
CA ALA A 395 20.76 -11.54 11.34
C ALA A 395 21.17 -11.18 9.90
N PRO A 396 22.30 -10.53 9.67
CA PRO A 396 22.87 -10.37 8.35
C PRO A 396 23.27 -11.73 7.77
N LEU A 397 22.94 -11.98 6.50
CA LEU A 397 23.32 -13.20 5.77
C LEU A 397 24.75 -13.10 5.19
N VAL A 398 25.30 -11.90 5.13
CA VAL A 398 26.65 -11.61 4.63
C VAL A 398 27.29 -10.60 5.57
N GLU A 399 28.56 -10.76 5.86
CA GLU A 399 29.32 -9.68 6.49
C GLU A 399 29.27 -8.46 5.56
N LEU A 400 28.55 -7.43 6.00
CA LEU A 400 28.34 -6.20 5.24
C LEU A 400 29.60 -5.29 5.26
N ILE A 401 30.70 -5.80 5.82
CA ILE A 401 31.96 -5.09 6.01
C ILE A 401 33.06 -5.85 5.27
N ARG A 402 33.41 -5.40 4.10
CA ARG A 402 34.77 -5.37 3.57
C ARG A 402 34.93 -4.26 2.58
#